data_f3406dc023b26a94d7b9f4e10bb9be85
#
_entry.id   f3406dc023b26a94d7b9f4e10bb9be85
#
_cell.length_a   1.000
_cell.length_b   1.000
_cell.length_c   1.000
_cell.angle_alpha   90.00
_cell.angle_beta   90.00
_cell.angle_gamma   90.00
#
_symmetry.space_group_name_H-M   'P 1'
#
loop_
_entity.id
_entity.type
_entity.pdbx_description
1 polymer ?
#
loop_
_entity_poly.entity_id
_entity_poly.type
_entity_poly.pdbx_seq_one_letter_code
_entity_poly.pdbx_strand_id
1 'polypeptide(L)'
;MEFKIEEPDKKIGQEIKANWDRVAKPLDGLGEFEGLLARIGAILGSPEIDIAKKAVIVMCADNGVVAEGISQSGQEITAAVTENLGKRNTSVCKMAQTVGAEVFPVDIGVNTDRIFPGVISRKVKKGTNDFLLKPAMSEREAMQAVRVGMELVKECKEAGYTLLGTGEMGIGNTTTSAAMAAALLSVPPETVAGRGAGLSDEGLARKRQVIAAALEKYQLRENEPMRILCSAGGLDIAGLCGVFLGGAKYHMPIVADGVISAVAALTTERLCPGTKEFIIPSHKGKEPASELLMRELGLSPVLDAGLALGEGTGAVMMFSLLDIAMSLYETGATFGDFKIEEYHRF
;
A
#
# COMPACT_ATOMS: atom_id res chain seq x y z
N MET A 1 11.80 -16.56 2.55
CA MET A 1 10.52 -17.22 2.18
C MET A 1 10.61 -17.57 0.72
N GLU A 2 10.66 -18.85 0.39
CA GLU A 2 10.63 -19.29 -1.01
C GLU A 2 9.23 -19.89 -1.26
N PHE A 3 8.35 -19.13 -1.86
CA PHE A 3 7.19 -19.66 -2.56
C PHE A 3 7.17 -19.06 -3.97
N LYS A 4 6.79 -19.89 -4.94
CA LYS A 4 6.66 -19.44 -6.32
C LYS A 4 5.35 -18.68 -6.45
N ILE A 5 5.41 -17.43 -6.92
CA ILE A 5 4.22 -16.69 -7.29
C ILE A 5 3.69 -17.27 -8.61
N GLU A 6 2.41 -17.62 -8.62
CA GLU A 6 1.68 -17.94 -9.84
C GLU A 6 1.17 -16.64 -10.44
N GLU A 7 1.53 -16.36 -11.70
CA GLU A 7 1.11 -15.12 -12.37
C GLU A 7 -0.42 -15.07 -12.52
N PRO A 8 -1.02 -13.85 -12.50
CA PRO A 8 -2.43 -13.67 -12.87
C PRO A 8 -2.75 -14.24 -14.25
N ASP A 9 -4.00 -14.69 -14.45
CA ASP A 9 -4.40 -15.30 -15.72
C ASP A 9 -4.50 -14.27 -16.85
N LYS A 10 -3.49 -14.25 -17.72
CA LYS A 10 -3.39 -13.33 -18.86
C LYS A 10 -4.52 -13.51 -19.86
N LYS A 11 -5.09 -14.73 -20.00
CA LYS A 11 -6.20 -14.99 -20.93
C LYS A 11 -7.47 -14.29 -20.44
N ILE A 12 -7.77 -14.37 -19.15
CA ILE A 12 -8.88 -13.66 -18.53
C ILE A 12 -8.71 -12.14 -18.71
N GLY A 13 -7.50 -11.61 -18.47
CA GLY A 13 -7.23 -10.19 -18.71
C GLY A 13 -7.50 -9.77 -20.16
N GLN A 14 -7.15 -10.61 -21.15
CA GLN A 14 -7.44 -10.36 -22.56
C GLN A 14 -8.95 -10.44 -22.87
N GLU A 15 -9.67 -11.39 -22.27
CA GLU A 15 -11.11 -11.53 -22.39
C GLU A 15 -11.85 -10.28 -21.87
N ILE A 16 -11.43 -9.75 -20.71
CA ILE A 16 -12.01 -8.54 -20.14
C ILE A 16 -11.76 -7.33 -21.07
N LYS A 17 -10.58 -7.23 -21.68
CA LYS A 17 -10.30 -6.18 -22.69
C LYS A 17 -11.22 -6.32 -23.91
N ALA A 18 -11.44 -7.52 -24.39
CA ALA A 18 -12.36 -7.77 -25.49
C ALA A 18 -13.84 -7.45 -25.11
N ASN A 19 -14.22 -7.69 -23.86
CA ASN A 19 -15.55 -7.30 -23.36
C ASN A 19 -15.70 -5.77 -23.32
N TRP A 20 -14.66 -5.03 -22.92
CA TRP A 20 -14.64 -3.57 -23.00
C TRP A 20 -14.82 -3.04 -24.43
N ASP A 21 -14.27 -3.71 -25.43
CA ASP A 21 -14.37 -3.31 -26.84
C ASP A 21 -15.82 -3.46 -27.37
N ARG A 22 -16.66 -4.29 -26.76
CA ARG A 22 -18.09 -4.43 -27.09
C ARG A 22 -18.98 -3.34 -26.53
N VAL A 23 -18.53 -2.64 -25.47
CA VAL A 23 -19.27 -1.52 -24.89
C VAL A 23 -19.29 -0.36 -25.88
N ALA A 24 -20.47 0.23 -26.13
CA ALA A 24 -20.65 1.31 -27.09
C ALA A 24 -19.98 2.62 -26.64
N LYS A 25 -18.66 2.67 -26.73
CA LYS A 25 -17.79 3.79 -26.39
C LYS A 25 -16.56 3.83 -27.30
N PRO A 26 -15.79 4.91 -27.35
CA PRO A 26 -14.49 4.89 -28.01
C PRO A 26 -13.59 3.80 -27.42
N LEU A 27 -12.77 3.14 -28.25
CA LEU A 27 -11.77 2.18 -27.79
C LEU A 27 -10.86 2.85 -26.76
N ASP A 28 -10.59 2.12 -25.67
CA ASP A 28 -9.80 2.61 -24.52
C ASP A 28 -10.34 3.93 -23.91
N GLY A 29 -11.63 4.23 -24.12
CA GLY A 29 -12.25 5.51 -23.74
C GLY A 29 -12.31 5.77 -22.23
N LEU A 30 -12.20 4.73 -21.38
CA LEU A 30 -12.07 4.87 -19.93
C LEU A 30 -10.61 4.85 -19.46
N GLY A 31 -9.67 4.83 -20.41
CA GLY A 31 -8.23 4.91 -20.14
C GLY A 31 -7.72 3.78 -19.24
N GLU A 32 -6.89 4.13 -18.27
CA GLU A 32 -6.24 3.17 -17.37
C GLU A 32 -7.22 2.25 -16.61
N PHE A 33 -8.47 2.68 -16.38
CA PHE A 33 -9.45 1.87 -15.64
C PHE A 33 -9.80 0.57 -16.35
N GLU A 34 -9.80 0.54 -17.69
CA GLU A 34 -10.03 -0.70 -18.46
C GLU A 34 -8.91 -1.71 -18.21
N GLY A 35 -7.66 -1.21 -18.18
CA GLY A 35 -6.49 -2.02 -17.83
C GLY A 35 -6.48 -2.50 -16.38
N LEU A 36 -6.89 -1.64 -15.45
CA LEU A 36 -6.96 -2.00 -14.03
C LEU A 36 -8.02 -3.05 -13.75
N LEU A 37 -9.21 -2.96 -14.36
CA LEU A 37 -10.23 -4.00 -14.22
C LEU A 37 -9.80 -5.30 -14.90
N ALA A 38 -9.14 -5.25 -16.05
CA ALA A 38 -8.56 -6.44 -16.68
C ALA A 38 -7.53 -7.13 -15.77
N ARG A 39 -6.69 -6.32 -15.08
CA ARG A 39 -5.74 -6.82 -14.08
C ARG A 39 -6.45 -7.44 -12.88
N ILE A 40 -7.47 -6.80 -12.33
CA ILE A 40 -8.24 -7.32 -11.20
C ILE A 40 -8.88 -8.65 -11.57
N GLY A 41 -9.56 -8.75 -12.70
CA GLY A 41 -10.19 -10.01 -13.15
C GLY A 41 -9.15 -11.10 -13.40
N ALA A 42 -8.00 -10.77 -13.98
CA ALA A 42 -6.90 -11.73 -14.15
C ALA A 42 -6.38 -12.26 -12.80
N ILE A 43 -6.28 -11.41 -11.77
CA ILE A 43 -5.90 -11.80 -10.40
C ILE A 43 -6.98 -12.70 -9.78
N LEU A 44 -8.24 -12.33 -9.92
CA LEU A 44 -9.38 -13.09 -9.36
C LEU A 44 -9.64 -14.41 -10.12
N GLY A 45 -9.13 -14.54 -11.34
CA GLY A 45 -9.32 -15.72 -12.18
C GLY A 45 -10.72 -15.79 -12.82
N SER A 46 -11.38 -14.64 -13.03
CA SER A 46 -12.73 -14.57 -13.62
C SER A 46 -12.92 -13.32 -14.47
N PRO A 47 -13.56 -13.43 -15.66
CA PRO A 47 -14.00 -12.27 -16.44
C PRO A 47 -15.24 -11.60 -15.81
N GLU A 48 -15.99 -12.32 -14.97
CA GLU A 48 -17.05 -11.79 -14.12
C GLU A 48 -16.37 -11.24 -12.85
N ILE A 49 -16.03 -9.95 -12.88
CA ILE A 49 -15.29 -9.30 -11.80
C ILE A 49 -16.24 -9.01 -10.63
N ASP A 50 -15.92 -9.48 -9.44
CA ASP A 50 -16.62 -9.12 -8.21
C ASP A 50 -15.65 -8.39 -7.28
N ILE A 51 -15.89 -7.10 -7.05
CA ILE A 51 -15.18 -6.26 -6.09
C ILE A 51 -16.11 -5.65 -5.04
N ALA A 52 -17.29 -6.24 -4.84
CA ALA A 52 -18.30 -5.70 -3.93
C ALA A 52 -17.83 -5.73 -2.47
N LYS A 53 -17.22 -6.83 -2.03
CA LYS A 53 -16.74 -6.98 -0.66
C LYS A 53 -15.28 -6.57 -0.52
N LYS A 54 -15.07 -5.37 0.01
CA LYS A 54 -13.75 -4.72 0.08
C LYS A 54 -13.42 -4.21 1.47
N ALA A 55 -12.12 -4.16 1.79
CA ALA A 55 -11.64 -3.65 3.06
C ALA A 55 -10.28 -2.97 2.94
N VAL A 56 -9.94 -2.15 3.94
CA VAL A 56 -8.59 -1.57 4.12
C VAL A 56 -7.95 -2.18 5.37
N ILE A 57 -6.75 -2.73 5.23
CA ILE A 57 -5.92 -3.20 6.33
C ILE A 57 -5.00 -2.05 6.75
N VAL A 58 -5.17 -1.54 7.98
CA VAL A 58 -4.38 -0.41 8.51
C VAL A 58 -3.38 -0.92 9.54
N MET A 59 -2.10 -0.97 9.19
CA MET A 59 -1.02 -1.39 10.08
C MET A 59 -0.61 -0.26 11.02
N CYS A 60 -0.73 -0.46 12.33
CA CYS A 60 -0.41 0.54 13.35
C CYS A 60 0.85 0.15 14.11
N ALA A 61 1.89 0.99 14.06
CA ALA A 61 3.14 0.77 14.78
C ALA A 61 3.91 2.07 15.06
N ASP A 62 4.64 2.12 16.15
CA ASP A 62 5.54 3.21 16.47
C ASP A 62 6.93 3.01 15.87
N ASN A 63 7.55 4.12 15.44
CA ASN A 63 8.89 4.15 14.87
C ASN A 63 9.86 4.85 15.82
N GLY A 64 10.90 4.15 16.27
CA GLY A 64 11.84 4.62 17.28
C GLY A 64 12.63 5.86 16.85
N VAL A 65 12.80 6.08 15.55
CA VAL A 65 13.46 7.25 14.97
C VAL A 65 12.82 8.59 15.36
N VAL A 66 11.60 8.59 15.89
CA VAL A 66 10.94 9.79 16.44
C VAL A 66 11.79 10.46 17.52
N ALA A 67 12.60 9.69 18.26
CA ALA A 67 13.55 10.20 19.25
C ALA A 67 14.54 11.21 18.67
N GLU A 68 14.78 11.18 17.36
CA GLU A 68 15.69 12.07 16.64
C GLU A 68 15.08 13.43 16.27
N GLY A 69 13.86 13.74 16.74
CA GLY A 69 13.20 15.02 16.50
C GLY A 69 12.80 15.27 15.03
N ILE A 70 12.43 14.21 14.34
CA ILE A 70 12.06 14.23 12.90
C ILE A 70 10.55 14.30 12.67
N SER A 71 9.78 14.57 13.71
CA SER A 71 8.34 14.72 13.65
C SER A 71 7.88 15.86 14.56
N GLN A 72 6.79 16.53 14.21
CA GLN A 72 6.14 17.54 15.07
C GLN A 72 5.38 16.90 16.25
N SER A 73 5.02 15.63 16.12
CA SER A 73 4.23 14.88 17.10
C SER A 73 5.04 13.73 17.68
N GLY A 74 4.76 13.36 18.92
CA GLY A 74 5.32 12.18 19.58
C GLY A 74 4.54 10.90 19.30
N GLN A 75 5.03 9.78 19.83
CA GLN A 75 4.43 8.45 19.66
C GLN A 75 3.04 8.33 20.30
N GLU A 76 2.67 9.20 21.24
CA GLU A 76 1.33 9.24 21.83
C GLU A 76 0.20 9.40 20.80
N ILE A 77 0.51 10.06 19.67
CA ILE A 77 -0.46 10.23 18.57
C ILE A 77 -0.75 8.91 17.88
N THR A 78 0.25 8.04 17.68
CA THR A 78 0.04 6.70 17.12
C THR A 78 -0.99 5.93 17.94
N ALA A 79 -0.84 5.89 19.27
CA ALA A 79 -1.77 5.21 20.15
C ALA A 79 -3.18 5.84 20.12
N ALA A 80 -3.27 7.18 20.12
CA ALA A 80 -4.55 7.88 20.06
C ALA A 80 -5.31 7.63 18.76
N VAL A 81 -4.63 7.66 17.60
CA VAL A 81 -5.26 7.38 16.32
C VAL A 81 -5.61 5.90 16.20
N THR A 82 -4.76 4.98 16.67
CA THR A 82 -5.07 3.54 16.70
C THR A 82 -6.35 3.26 17.50
N GLU A 83 -6.52 3.90 18.65
CA GLU A 83 -7.76 3.80 19.44
C GLU A 83 -8.98 4.31 18.68
N ASN A 84 -8.84 5.44 17.97
CA ASN A 84 -9.92 6.02 17.17
C ASN A 84 -10.24 5.22 15.90
N LEU A 85 -9.26 4.52 15.30
CA LEU A 85 -9.50 3.53 14.26
C LEU A 85 -10.40 2.40 14.76
N GLY A 86 -10.14 1.88 15.96
CA GLY A 86 -10.99 0.88 16.60
C GLY A 86 -12.42 1.39 16.85
N LYS A 87 -12.57 2.66 17.21
CA LYS A 87 -13.87 3.36 17.39
C LYS A 87 -14.55 3.78 16.09
N ARG A 88 -13.95 3.50 14.91
CA ARG A 88 -14.46 3.91 13.60
C ARG A 88 -14.59 5.44 13.43
N ASN A 89 -13.68 6.20 14.02
CA ASN A 89 -13.78 7.68 14.11
C ASN A 89 -12.62 8.41 13.42
N THR A 90 -11.82 7.74 12.60
CA THR A 90 -10.75 8.36 11.81
C THR A 90 -11.20 8.68 10.38
N SER A 91 -10.34 9.39 9.64
CA SER A 91 -10.62 9.82 8.27
C SER A 91 -10.94 8.63 7.36
N VAL A 92 -10.09 7.61 7.35
CA VAL A 92 -10.32 6.41 6.52
C VAL A 92 -11.63 5.71 6.88
N CYS A 93 -11.98 5.64 8.18
CA CYS A 93 -13.22 5.00 8.61
C CYS A 93 -14.46 5.73 8.09
N LYS A 94 -14.45 7.08 8.08
CA LYS A 94 -15.55 7.88 7.55
C LYS A 94 -15.66 7.75 6.03
N MET A 95 -14.54 7.77 5.34
CA MET A 95 -14.52 7.59 3.87
C MET A 95 -14.93 6.18 3.46
N ALA A 96 -14.44 5.14 4.15
CA ALA A 96 -14.76 3.75 3.85
C ALA A 96 -16.28 3.46 3.95
N GLN A 97 -16.99 4.09 4.89
CA GLN A 97 -18.44 3.96 4.99
C GLN A 97 -19.17 4.40 3.72
N THR A 98 -18.68 5.40 2.99
CA THR A 98 -19.33 5.91 1.78
C THR A 98 -19.24 4.95 0.60
N VAL A 99 -18.27 4.05 0.61
CA VAL A 99 -18.02 3.06 -0.46
C VAL A 99 -18.29 1.62 -0.01
N GLY A 100 -18.95 1.44 1.15
CA GLY A 100 -19.28 0.12 1.68
C GLY A 100 -18.06 -0.74 2.02
N ALA A 101 -16.89 -0.14 2.28
CA ALA A 101 -15.67 -0.84 2.64
C ALA A 101 -15.52 -0.96 4.16
N GLU A 102 -14.94 -2.08 4.62
CA GLU A 102 -14.55 -2.24 6.01
C GLU A 102 -13.14 -1.73 6.27
N VAL A 103 -12.83 -1.41 7.52
CA VAL A 103 -11.48 -1.02 7.94
C VAL A 103 -11.02 -1.99 9.02
N PHE A 104 -9.87 -2.60 8.83
CA PHE A 104 -9.23 -3.51 9.78
C PHE A 104 -7.98 -2.86 10.37
N PRO A 105 -8.11 -2.11 11.48
CA PRO A 105 -6.94 -1.60 12.18
C PRO A 105 -6.23 -2.74 12.91
N VAL A 106 -4.91 -2.79 12.76
CA VAL A 106 -4.05 -3.86 13.28
C VAL A 106 -2.95 -3.24 14.13
N ASP A 107 -2.96 -3.51 15.43
CA ASP A 107 -1.82 -3.19 16.28
C ASP A 107 -0.72 -4.23 16.05
N ILE A 108 0.26 -3.88 15.22
CA ILE A 108 1.43 -4.69 14.92
C ILE A 108 2.65 -4.24 15.72
N GLY A 109 2.61 -3.02 16.28
CA GLY A 109 3.76 -2.49 16.98
C GLY A 109 3.57 -1.15 17.68
N VAL A 110 2.39 -0.81 18.16
CA VAL A 110 2.17 0.40 18.96
C VAL A 110 2.90 0.28 20.31
N ASN A 111 3.65 1.31 20.70
CA ASN A 111 4.51 1.32 21.89
C ASN A 111 3.71 1.51 23.19
N THR A 112 2.80 0.62 23.47
CA THR A 112 1.99 0.62 24.70
C THR A 112 1.57 -0.80 25.08
N ASP A 113 1.22 -0.99 26.36
CA ASP A 113 0.58 -2.21 26.85
C ASP A 113 -0.95 -2.17 26.72
N ARG A 114 -1.52 -1.03 26.32
CA ARG A 114 -2.96 -0.88 26.15
C ARG A 114 -3.48 -1.81 25.07
N ILE A 115 -4.64 -2.41 25.31
CA ILE A 115 -5.45 -3.12 24.32
C ILE A 115 -6.50 -2.15 23.81
N PHE A 116 -6.62 -2.04 22.49
CA PHE A 116 -7.56 -1.13 21.84
C PHE A 116 -8.80 -1.91 21.37
N PRO A 117 -10.00 -1.66 21.94
CA PRO A 117 -11.23 -2.28 21.46
C PRO A 117 -11.46 -2.00 19.96
N GLY A 118 -11.86 -3.01 19.20
CA GLY A 118 -12.08 -2.90 17.75
C GLY A 118 -10.80 -2.87 16.89
N VAL A 119 -9.63 -3.06 17.50
CA VAL A 119 -8.34 -3.19 16.82
C VAL A 119 -7.86 -4.65 16.91
N ILE A 120 -7.41 -5.21 15.81
CA ILE A 120 -6.85 -6.55 15.75
C ILE A 120 -5.48 -6.53 16.41
N SER A 121 -5.30 -7.28 17.49
CA SER A 121 -4.01 -7.36 18.17
C SER A 121 -3.12 -8.42 17.52
N ARG A 122 -2.05 -7.99 16.88
CA ARG A 122 -1.00 -8.81 16.27
C ARG A 122 0.40 -8.27 16.60
N LYS A 123 0.55 -7.69 17.78
CA LYS A 123 1.77 -6.98 18.20
C LYS A 123 3.00 -7.90 18.16
N VAL A 124 3.98 -7.50 17.36
CA VAL A 124 5.28 -8.17 17.26
C VAL A 124 6.25 -7.64 18.32
N LYS A 125 6.24 -6.30 18.51
CA LYS A 125 7.11 -5.59 19.43
C LYS A 125 6.49 -4.23 19.75
N LYS A 126 6.91 -3.59 20.85
CA LYS A 126 6.51 -2.22 21.22
C LYS A 126 7.39 -1.20 20.49
N GLY A 127 7.02 -0.85 19.27
CA GLY A 127 7.76 0.05 18.40
C GLY A 127 9.09 -0.53 17.89
N THR A 128 9.66 0.09 16.87
CA THR A 128 11.03 -0.21 16.43
C THR A 128 12.05 0.45 17.35
N ASN A 129 13.30 0.04 17.22
CA ASN A 129 14.40 0.81 17.80
C ASN A 129 14.61 2.10 16.99
N ASP A 130 15.27 3.07 17.59
CA ASP A 130 15.88 4.16 16.85
C ASP A 130 17.01 3.60 15.98
N PHE A 131 16.87 3.73 14.68
CA PHE A 131 17.82 3.16 13.73
C PHE A 131 19.15 3.90 13.68
N LEU A 132 19.28 5.11 14.28
CA LEU A 132 20.58 5.72 14.48
C LEU A 132 21.40 5.01 15.57
N LEU A 133 20.74 4.42 16.56
CA LEU A 133 21.41 3.73 17.65
C LEU A 133 21.71 2.27 17.29
N LYS A 134 20.72 1.55 16.80
CA LYS A 134 20.82 0.13 16.40
C LYS A 134 19.76 -0.20 15.32
N PRO A 135 19.87 -1.33 14.60
CA PRO A 135 18.87 -1.70 13.60
C PRO A 135 17.44 -1.56 14.12
N ALA A 136 16.52 -1.06 13.29
CA ALA A 136 15.11 -0.81 13.66
C ALA A 136 14.47 -2.06 14.23
N MET A 137 14.73 -3.21 13.65
CA MET A 137 14.24 -4.51 14.10
C MET A 137 15.18 -5.64 13.70
N SER A 138 15.07 -6.79 14.37
CA SER A 138 15.73 -8.01 13.95
C SER A 138 15.03 -8.63 12.74
N GLU A 139 15.71 -9.48 11.97
CA GLU A 139 15.12 -10.22 10.86
C GLU A 139 13.94 -11.11 11.33
N ARG A 140 14.04 -11.69 12.54
CA ARG A 140 12.95 -12.46 13.15
C ARG A 140 11.70 -11.60 13.35
N GLU A 141 11.84 -10.38 13.86
CA GLU A 141 10.73 -9.43 14.08
C GLU A 141 10.14 -9.00 12.75
N ALA A 142 10.98 -8.64 11.75
CA ALA A 142 10.53 -8.29 10.41
C ALA A 142 9.73 -9.43 9.75
N MET A 143 10.27 -10.65 9.81
CA MET A 143 9.60 -11.83 9.25
C MET A 143 8.30 -12.18 10.00
N GLN A 144 8.21 -11.91 11.29
CA GLN A 144 6.97 -12.08 12.04
C GLN A 144 5.92 -11.06 11.60
N ALA A 145 6.28 -9.79 11.42
CA ALA A 145 5.38 -8.75 10.92
C ALA A 145 4.88 -9.07 9.49
N VAL A 146 5.77 -9.52 8.60
CA VAL A 146 5.41 -9.98 7.25
C VAL A 146 4.39 -11.15 7.33
N ARG A 147 4.61 -12.13 8.21
CA ARG A 147 3.64 -13.23 8.37
C ARG A 147 2.27 -12.75 8.82
N VAL A 148 2.21 -11.80 9.74
CA VAL A 148 0.94 -11.17 10.17
C VAL A 148 0.18 -10.60 8.98
N GLY A 149 0.84 -9.82 8.11
CA GLY A 149 0.19 -9.27 6.92
C GLY A 149 -0.35 -10.34 5.97
N MET A 150 0.44 -11.41 5.73
CA MET A 150 0.00 -12.53 4.88
C MET A 150 -1.20 -13.28 5.47
N GLU A 151 -1.19 -13.52 6.78
CA GLU A 151 -2.29 -14.19 7.49
C GLU A 151 -3.59 -13.39 7.42
N LEU A 152 -3.53 -12.06 7.58
CA LEU A 152 -4.67 -11.17 7.44
C LEU A 152 -5.29 -11.21 6.04
N VAL A 153 -4.47 -11.23 4.98
CA VAL A 153 -5.00 -11.39 3.61
C VAL A 153 -5.68 -12.74 3.43
N LYS A 154 -5.12 -13.81 3.98
CA LYS A 154 -5.73 -15.15 3.97
C LYS A 154 -7.09 -15.12 4.69
N GLU A 155 -7.13 -14.59 5.91
CA GLU A 155 -8.35 -14.44 6.72
C GLU A 155 -9.42 -13.63 5.95
N CYS A 156 -9.04 -12.53 5.29
CA CYS A 156 -9.94 -11.73 4.46
C CYS A 156 -10.49 -12.55 3.27
N LYS A 157 -9.62 -13.29 2.55
CA LYS A 157 -10.06 -14.12 1.43
C LYS A 157 -11.04 -15.21 1.88
N GLU A 158 -10.73 -15.90 2.97
CA GLU A 158 -11.61 -16.93 3.57
C GLU A 158 -12.95 -16.35 4.04
N ALA A 159 -12.97 -15.07 4.44
CA ALA A 159 -14.18 -14.33 4.78
C ALA A 159 -14.92 -13.78 3.54
N GLY A 160 -14.43 -14.02 2.33
CA GLY A 160 -15.08 -13.65 1.06
C GLY A 160 -14.81 -12.22 0.61
N TYR A 161 -13.77 -11.53 1.12
CA TYR A 161 -13.31 -10.27 0.54
C TYR A 161 -12.63 -10.53 -0.81
N THR A 162 -12.85 -9.61 -1.74
CA THR A 162 -12.38 -9.72 -3.13
C THR A 162 -11.48 -8.58 -3.57
N LEU A 163 -11.40 -7.51 -2.78
CA LEU A 163 -10.51 -6.38 -2.99
C LEU A 163 -10.03 -5.84 -1.64
N LEU A 164 -8.72 -5.68 -1.48
CA LEU A 164 -8.14 -5.10 -0.27
C LEU A 164 -7.35 -3.83 -0.58
N GLY A 165 -7.36 -2.89 0.36
CA GLY A 165 -6.50 -1.72 0.33
C GLY A 165 -5.48 -1.77 1.48
N THR A 166 -4.35 -1.10 1.28
CA THR A 166 -3.35 -0.88 2.32
C THR A 166 -3.57 0.46 3.00
N GLY A 167 -3.32 0.50 4.31
CA GLY A 167 -3.28 1.71 5.12
C GLY A 167 -2.25 1.55 6.23
N GLU A 168 -1.90 2.63 6.87
CA GLU A 168 -0.92 2.62 7.95
C GLU A 168 -1.19 3.74 8.97
N MET A 169 -0.67 3.57 10.16
CA MET A 169 -0.59 4.61 11.19
C MET A 169 0.68 4.42 12.02
N GLY A 170 1.62 5.36 11.89
CA GLY A 170 2.86 5.30 12.64
C GLY A 170 3.64 6.62 12.58
N ILE A 171 3.65 7.38 13.68
CA ILE A 171 4.44 8.61 13.71
C ILE A 171 5.91 8.29 13.43
N GLY A 172 6.53 9.03 12.50
CA GLY A 172 7.90 8.81 12.06
C GLY A 172 8.07 7.92 10.83
N ASN A 173 7.03 7.21 10.39
CA ASN A 173 7.13 6.27 9.25
C ASN A 173 7.44 6.93 7.90
N THR A 174 7.16 8.22 7.70
CA THR A 174 7.62 8.95 6.51
C THR A 174 9.14 9.11 6.48
N THR A 175 9.81 9.17 7.66
CA THR A 175 11.28 9.17 7.74
C THR A 175 11.82 7.77 7.44
N THR A 176 11.22 6.76 8.04
CA THR A 176 11.53 5.35 7.79
C THR A 176 11.38 5.00 6.31
N SER A 177 10.24 5.40 5.70
CA SER A 177 10.00 5.19 4.26
C SER A 177 11.00 5.92 3.38
N ALA A 178 11.36 7.16 3.72
CA ALA A 178 12.36 7.90 2.95
C ALA A 178 13.76 7.27 3.07
N ALA A 179 14.14 6.74 4.24
CA ALA A 179 15.39 6.00 4.42
C ALA A 179 15.42 4.71 3.58
N MET A 180 14.34 3.93 3.62
CA MET A 180 14.21 2.74 2.79
C MET A 180 14.21 3.09 1.29
N ALA A 181 13.46 4.12 0.87
CA ALA A 181 13.40 4.55 -0.52
C ALA A 181 14.77 5.01 -1.04
N ALA A 182 15.52 5.79 -0.24
CA ALA A 182 16.88 6.21 -0.59
C ALA A 182 17.80 5.01 -0.83
N ALA A 183 17.73 3.99 0.05
CA ALA A 183 18.52 2.76 -0.08
C ALA A 183 18.06 1.90 -1.28
N LEU A 184 16.75 1.68 -1.44
CA LEU A 184 16.19 0.86 -2.51
C LEU A 184 16.43 1.46 -3.90
N LEU A 185 16.39 2.77 -4.03
CA LEU A 185 16.56 3.48 -5.30
C LEU A 185 17.99 3.94 -5.54
N SER A 186 18.90 3.74 -4.58
CA SER A 186 20.28 4.24 -4.62
C SER A 186 20.36 5.76 -4.93
N VAL A 187 19.52 6.54 -4.26
CA VAL A 187 19.45 8.00 -4.42
C VAL A 187 19.73 8.73 -3.09
N PRO A 188 20.20 9.98 -3.13
CA PRO A 188 20.45 10.74 -1.93
C PRO A 188 19.15 11.07 -1.17
N PRO A 189 19.20 11.24 0.16
CA PRO A 189 18.03 11.54 1.00
C PRO A 189 17.22 12.76 0.55
N GLU A 190 17.88 13.76 -0.03
CA GLU A 190 17.26 14.99 -0.55
C GLU A 190 16.23 14.74 -1.64
N THR A 191 16.42 13.67 -2.39
CA THR A 191 15.52 13.26 -3.52
C THR A 191 14.21 12.66 -3.02
N VAL A 192 14.22 12.00 -1.86
CA VAL A 192 13.10 11.17 -1.37
C VAL A 192 12.46 11.67 -0.08
N ALA A 193 13.17 12.48 0.71
CA ALA A 193 12.68 12.97 1.99
C ALA A 193 11.80 14.21 1.84
N GLY A 194 10.52 14.06 2.10
CA GLY A 194 9.54 15.15 2.19
C GLY A 194 9.24 15.58 3.63
N ARG A 195 8.29 16.52 3.76
CA ARG A 195 7.93 17.14 5.05
C ARG A 195 7.05 16.27 5.94
N GLY A 196 6.55 15.15 5.43
CA GLY A 196 5.58 14.34 6.16
C GLY A 196 4.37 15.17 6.60
N ALA A 197 4.03 15.11 7.89
CA ALA A 197 2.92 15.85 8.50
C ALA A 197 3.20 17.37 8.69
N GLY A 198 4.15 17.95 7.96
CA GLY A 198 4.35 19.40 7.94
C GLY A 198 5.58 19.92 8.70
N LEU A 199 6.72 19.23 8.61
CA LEU A 199 7.99 19.69 9.20
C LEU A 199 8.40 21.08 8.70
N SER A 200 9.02 21.87 9.60
CA SER A 200 9.74 23.10 9.25
C SER A 200 10.95 22.80 8.34
N ASP A 201 11.62 23.85 7.88
CA ASP A 201 12.85 23.69 7.08
C ASP A 201 13.97 23.05 7.90
N GLU A 202 14.11 23.42 9.17
CA GLU A 202 15.05 22.83 10.10
C GLU A 202 14.72 21.35 10.38
N GLY A 203 13.44 21.04 10.59
CA GLY A 203 12.97 19.68 10.79
C GLY A 203 13.23 18.79 9.56
N LEU A 204 13.02 19.31 8.35
CA LEU A 204 13.33 18.60 7.11
C LEU A 204 14.85 18.39 6.94
N ALA A 205 15.68 19.42 7.25
CA ALA A 205 17.12 19.28 7.23
C ALA A 205 17.59 18.21 8.22
N ARG A 206 17.05 18.21 9.44
CA ARG A 206 17.32 17.19 10.45
C ARG A 206 16.94 15.79 9.95
N LYS A 207 15.74 15.64 9.39
CA LYS A 207 15.28 14.37 8.81
C LYS A 207 16.25 13.82 7.76
N ARG A 208 16.74 14.67 6.85
CA ARG A 208 17.72 14.30 5.81
C ARG A 208 19.06 13.86 6.42
N GLN A 209 19.54 14.56 7.44
CA GLN A 209 20.77 14.19 8.17
C GLN A 209 20.63 12.83 8.85
N VAL A 210 19.50 12.57 9.53
CA VAL A 210 19.20 11.29 10.18
C VAL A 210 19.18 10.15 9.17
N ILE A 211 18.55 10.35 8.02
CA ILE A 211 18.51 9.35 6.93
C ILE A 211 19.93 9.11 6.39
N ALA A 212 20.70 10.17 6.06
CA ALA A 212 22.05 10.03 5.55
C ALA A 212 22.96 9.26 6.50
N ALA A 213 22.92 9.58 7.80
CA ALA A 213 23.69 8.90 8.83
C ALA A 213 23.32 7.40 8.95
N ALA A 214 22.05 7.05 8.80
CA ALA A 214 21.63 5.65 8.81
C ALA A 214 22.12 4.89 7.57
N LEU A 215 22.03 5.49 6.38
CA LEU A 215 22.52 4.89 5.13
C LEU A 215 24.03 4.61 5.21
N GLU A 216 24.81 5.59 5.71
CA GLU A 216 26.24 5.46 5.92
C GLU A 216 26.58 4.38 6.96
N LYS A 217 25.94 4.43 8.14
CA LYS A 217 26.16 3.50 9.24
C LYS A 217 25.97 2.05 8.82
N TYR A 218 24.89 1.76 8.10
CA TYR A 218 24.54 0.41 7.71
C TYR A 218 25.05 0.02 6.32
N GLN A 219 25.62 0.97 5.55
CA GLN A 219 26.07 0.73 4.17
C GLN A 219 25.03 -0.02 3.35
N LEU A 220 23.80 0.48 3.40
CA LEU A 220 22.66 -0.18 2.75
C LEU A 220 22.81 -0.19 1.24
N ARG A 221 22.48 -1.32 0.61
CA ARG A 221 22.55 -1.51 -0.84
C ARG A 221 21.18 -1.90 -1.37
N GLU A 222 20.86 -1.45 -2.56
CA GLU A 222 19.56 -1.64 -3.20
C GLU A 222 19.14 -3.12 -3.36
N ASN A 223 20.09 -4.03 -3.51
CA ASN A 223 19.86 -5.46 -3.67
C ASN A 223 19.75 -6.26 -2.36
N GLU A 224 19.68 -5.57 -1.22
CA GLU A 224 19.55 -6.19 0.12
C GLU A 224 18.22 -5.77 0.80
N PRO A 225 17.03 -6.02 0.19
CA PRO A 225 15.76 -5.46 0.67
C PRO A 225 15.40 -5.89 2.09
N MET A 226 15.72 -7.11 2.52
CA MET A 226 15.49 -7.55 3.91
C MET A 226 16.41 -6.79 4.88
N ARG A 227 17.66 -6.56 4.51
CA ARG A 227 18.58 -5.80 5.35
C ARG A 227 18.17 -4.34 5.47
N ILE A 228 17.68 -3.73 4.38
CA ILE A 228 17.12 -2.37 4.37
C ILE A 228 15.93 -2.31 5.34
N LEU A 229 14.97 -3.24 5.22
CA LEU A 229 13.80 -3.33 6.08
C LEU A 229 14.19 -3.48 7.56
N CYS A 230 15.13 -4.36 7.87
CA CYS A 230 15.57 -4.58 9.26
C CYS A 230 16.34 -3.38 9.84
N SER A 231 17.17 -2.72 9.02
CA SER A 231 18.03 -1.63 9.50
C SER A 231 17.29 -0.32 9.70
N ALA A 232 16.46 0.10 8.74
CA ALA A 232 15.82 1.41 8.70
C ALA A 232 14.30 1.36 8.47
N GLY A 233 13.68 0.17 8.53
CA GLY A 233 12.26 -0.03 8.30
C GLY A 233 11.38 0.20 9.53
N GLY A 234 10.07 -0.07 9.35
CA GLY A 234 9.04 -0.02 10.37
C GLY A 234 8.27 -1.34 10.45
N LEU A 235 7.65 -1.64 11.60
CA LEU A 235 6.79 -2.82 11.75
C LEU A 235 5.51 -2.70 10.91
N ASP A 236 4.99 -1.48 10.76
CA ASP A 236 3.90 -1.14 9.85
C ASP A 236 4.27 -1.47 8.40
N ILE A 237 5.44 -1.02 7.93
CA ILE A 237 5.95 -1.30 6.58
C ILE A 237 6.17 -2.82 6.39
N ALA A 238 6.75 -3.51 7.37
CA ALA A 238 6.95 -4.95 7.32
C ALA A 238 5.61 -5.71 7.25
N GLY A 239 4.60 -5.26 8.01
CA GLY A 239 3.24 -5.76 7.92
C GLY A 239 2.61 -5.56 6.54
N LEU A 240 2.80 -4.37 5.95
CA LEU A 240 2.35 -4.08 4.58
C LEU A 240 3.07 -4.93 3.52
N CYS A 241 4.37 -5.20 3.70
CA CYS A 241 5.07 -6.19 2.85
C CYS A 241 4.35 -7.54 2.90
N GLY A 242 3.90 -7.94 4.08
CA GLY A 242 3.10 -9.15 4.26
C GLY A 242 1.75 -9.10 3.53
N VAL A 243 1.07 -7.95 3.53
CA VAL A 243 -0.18 -7.76 2.79
C VAL A 243 0.05 -7.94 1.29
N PHE A 244 1.09 -7.34 0.72
CA PHE A 244 1.40 -7.50 -0.71
C PHE A 244 1.80 -8.94 -1.05
N LEU A 245 2.64 -9.59 -0.23
CA LEU A 245 2.98 -11.01 -0.40
C LEU A 245 1.74 -11.92 -0.29
N GLY A 246 0.83 -11.60 0.64
CA GLY A 246 -0.44 -12.29 0.78
C GLY A 246 -1.32 -12.12 -0.46
N GLY A 247 -1.35 -10.92 -1.04
CA GLY A 247 -2.01 -10.63 -2.31
C GLY A 247 -1.55 -11.57 -3.42
N ALA A 248 -0.23 -11.67 -3.60
CA ALA A 248 0.36 -12.54 -4.60
C ALA A 248 0.12 -14.04 -4.31
N LYS A 249 0.22 -14.44 -3.05
CA LYS A 249 0.06 -15.85 -2.66
C LYS A 249 -1.37 -16.34 -2.77
N TYR A 250 -2.33 -15.49 -2.45
CA TYR A 250 -3.74 -15.87 -2.35
C TYR A 250 -4.59 -15.31 -3.50
N HIS A 251 -3.98 -14.77 -4.54
CA HIS A 251 -4.69 -14.17 -5.68
C HIS A 251 -5.74 -13.16 -5.20
N MET A 252 -5.27 -12.15 -4.48
CA MET A 252 -6.07 -11.04 -3.96
C MET A 252 -5.53 -9.72 -4.53
N PRO A 253 -6.32 -8.93 -5.26
CA PRO A 253 -5.89 -7.61 -5.70
C PRO A 253 -5.73 -6.67 -4.50
N ILE A 254 -4.57 -6.00 -4.41
CA ILE A 254 -4.23 -5.10 -3.31
C ILE A 254 -4.08 -3.67 -3.84
N VAL A 255 -4.97 -2.78 -3.43
CA VAL A 255 -4.86 -1.35 -3.74
C VAL A 255 -3.83 -0.70 -2.84
N ALA A 256 -2.75 -0.23 -3.43
CA ALA A 256 -1.68 0.49 -2.72
C ALA A 256 -2.11 1.94 -2.44
N ASP A 257 -1.99 2.38 -1.18
CA ASP A 257 -2.22 3.76 -0.76
C ASP A 257 -1.05 4.69 -1.17
N GLY A 258 -0.49 5.47 -0.28
CA GLY A 258 0.56 6.45 -0.51
C GLY A 258 1.98 5.90 -0.47
N VAL A 259 2.94 6.80 -0.13
CA VAL A 259 4.38 6.52 -0.15
C VAL A 259 4.81 5.37 0.76
N ILE A 260 4.17 5.20 1.92
CA ILE A 260 4.48 4.11 2.86
C ILE A 260 4.14 2.76 2.23
N SER A 261 2.98 2.66 1.58
CA SER A 261 2.57 1.48 0.83
C SER A 261 3.47 1.24 -0.39
N ALA A 262 3.88 2.30 -1.09
CA ALA A 262 4.76 2.19 -2.25
C ALA A 262 6.15 1.63 -1.88
N VAL A 263 6.73 2.05 -0.75
CA VAL A 263 8.02 1.52 -0.30
C VAL A 263 7.89 0.06 0.16
N ALA A 264 6.79 -0.30 0.82
CA ALA A 264 6.50 -1.69 1.16
C ALA A 264 6.33 -2.55 -0.10
N ALA A 265 5.62 -2.05 -1.11
CA ALA A 265 5.41 -2.73 -2.40
C ALA A 265 6.74 -2.99 -3.12
N LEU A 266 7.63 -1.98 -3.23
CA LEU A 266 8.94 -2.14 -3.87
C LEU A 266 9.84 -3.09 -3.08
N THR A 267 9.84 -2.99 -1.74
CA THR A 267 10.57 -3.93 -0.87
C THR A 267 10.12 -5.35 -1.13
N THR A 268 8.80 -5.55 -1.24
CA THR A 268 8.20 -6.88 -1.47
C THR A 268 8.53 -7.42 -2.84
N GLU A 269 8.45 -6.61 -3.89
CA GLU A 269 8.81 -7.01 -5.26
C GLU A 269 10.28 -7.46 -5.34
N ARG A 270 11.17 -6.77 -4.61
CA ARG A 270 12.60 -7.16 -4.55
C ARG A 270 12.87 -8.40 -3.70
N LEU A 271 12.03 -8.66 -2.69
CA LEU A 271 12.09 -9.90 -1.89
C LEU A 271 11.51 -11.11 -2.64
N CYS A 272 10.46 -10.86 -3.41
CA CYS A 272 9.71 -11.89 -4.11
C CYS A 272 9.20 -11.34 -5.46
N PRO A 273 10.01 -11.43 -6.53
CA PRO A 273 9.65 -10.90 -7.85
C PRO A 273 8.32 -11.48 -8.38
N GLY A 274 7.52 -10.62 -9.00
CA GLY A 274 6.18 -10.92 -9.50
C GLY A 274 5.04 -10.49 -8.57
N THR A 275 5.37 -10.04 -7.35
CA THR A 275 4.35 -9.52 -6.40
C THR A 275 3.62 -8.29 -6.95
N LYS A 276 4.31 -7.44 -7.70
CA LYS A 276 3.74 -6.22 -8.28
C LYS A 276 2.55 -6.48 -9.21
N GLU A 277 2.44 -7.67 -9.77
CA GLU A 277 1.34 -8.04 -10.67
C GLU A 277 -0.03 -8.08 -9.93
N PHE A 278 -0.02 -8.13 -8.61
CA PHE A 278 -1.20 -8.15 -7.74
C PHE A 278 -1.52 -6.78 -7.13
N ILE A 279 -0.74 -5.75 -7.49
CA ILE A 279 -0.86 -4.40 -6.92
C ILE A 279 -1.66 -3.50 -7.88
N ILE A 280 -2.65 -2.82 -7.33
CA ILE A 280 -3.44 -1.79 -8.00
C ILE A 280 -2.98 -0.44 -7.45
N PRO A 281 -2.31 0.41 -8.23
CA PRO A 281 -1.89 1.72 -7.76
C PRO A 281 -3.11 2.65 -7.60
N SER A 282 -3.17 3.42 -6.51
CA SER A 282 -4.27 4.37 -6.29
C SER A 282 -3.93 5.77 -6.77
N HIS A 283 -3.08 6.48 -6.05
CA HIS A 283 -2.83 7.90 -6.26
C HIS A 283 -1.34 8.23 -6.27
N LYS A 284 -1.03 9.34 -6.92
CA LYS A 284 0.27 9.99 -6.84
C LYS A 284 0.35 10.75 -5.52
N GLY A 285 1.11 10.22 -4.57
CA GLY A 285 1.29 10.87 -3.27
C GLY A 285 2.12 12.15 -3.37
N LYS A 286 1.91 13.08 -2.44
CA LYS A 286 2.64 14.36 -2.39
C LYS A 286 4.11 14.20 -1.97
N GLU A 287 4.48 13.13 -1.28
CA GLU A 287 5.86 12.87 -0.86
C GLU A 287 6.77 12.58 -2.07
N PRO A 288 7.99 13.16 -2.13
CA PRO A 288 8.87 13.07 -3.30
C PRO A 288 9.19 11.63 -3.76
N ALA A 289 9.32 10.70 -2.81
CA ALA A 289 9.61 9.30 -3.10
C ALA A 289 8.46 8.58 -3.83
N SER A 290 7.21 9.06 -3.73
CA SER A 290 6.03 8.35 -4.22
C SER A 290 6.10 8.03 -5.71
N GLU A 291 6.39 9.02 -6.54
CA GLU A 291 6.49 8.87 -8.00
C GLU A 291 7.67 7.97 -8.41
N LEU A 292 8.83 8.13 -7.74
CA LEU A 292 10.02 7.34 -8.02
C LEU A 292 9.80 5.86 -7.73
N LEU A 293 9.16 5.54 -6.60
CA LEU A 293 8.85 4.17 -6.20
C LEU A 293 7.86 3.51 -7.16
N MET A 294 6.79 4.23 -7.56
CA MET A 294 5.81 3.71 -8.50
C MET A 294 6.41 3.49 -9.90
N ARG A 295 7.26 4.40 -10.35
CA ARG A 295 7.99 4.24 -11.63
C ARG A 295 8.92 3.03 -11.59
N GLU A 296 9.64 2.81 -10.50
CA GLU A 296 10.52 1.64 -10.32
C GLU A 296 9.73 0.32 -10.33
N LEU A 297 8.51 0.33 -9.77
CA LEU A 297 7.57 -0.79 -9.84
C LEU A 297 6.96 -0.99 -11.24
N GLY A 298 7.05 0.00 -12.13
CA GLY A 298 6.35 0.01 -13.41
C GLY A 298 4.84 0.15 -13.26
N LEU A 299 4.39 0.87 -12.21
CA LEU A 299 2.99 1.13 -11.89
C LEU A 299 2.65 2.61 -12.11
N SER A 300 1.48 2.88 -12.69
CA SER A 300 0.99 4.23 -12.97
C SER A 300 -0.25 4.55 -12.13
N PRO A 301 -0.11 5.36 -11.06
CA PRO A 301 -1.26 5.84 -10.30
C PRO A 301 -2.20 6.70 -11.16
N VAL A 302 -3.50 6.47 -11.05
CA VAL A 302 -4.51 7.15 -11.89
C VAL A 302 -5.04 8.46 -11.27
N LEU A 303 -4.90 8.64 -9.96
CA LEU A 303 -5.40 9.84 -9.26
C LEU A 303 -4.22 10.77 -8.92
N ASP A 304 -4.22 11.99 -9.48
CA ASP A 304 -3.29 13.07 -9.13
C ASP A 304 -4.06 14.22 -8.47
N ALA A 305 -4.24 14.13 -7.16
CA ALA A 305 -4.99 15.12 -6.36
C ALA A 305 -4.16 15.68 -5.19
N GLY A 306 -2.84 15.46 -5.18
CA GLY A 306 -1.95 15.95 -4.14
C GLY A 306 -2.23 15.37 -2.76
N LEU A 307 -2.69 14.11 -2.67
CA LEU A 307 -3.04 13.45 -1.42
C LEU A 307 -1.81 13.22 -0.53
N ALA A 308 -1.99 13.44 0.77
CA ALA A 308 -0.94 13.26 1.79
C ALA A 308 -1.52 12.92 3.17
N LEU A 309 -2.69 12.28 3.24
CA LEU A 309 -3.34 11.99 4.52
C LEU A 309 -2.85 10.70 5.14
N GLY A 310 -2.67 9.63 4.35
CA GLY A 310 -2.37 8.28 4.85
C GLY A 310 -3.62 7.50 5.28
N GLU A 311 -3.49 6.62 6.25
CA GLU A 311 -4.52 5.74 6.81
C GLU A 311 -5.15 4.77 5.79
N GLY A 312 -4.79 4.80 4.50
CA GLY A 312 -5.46 4.07 3.43
C GLY A 312 -6.53 4.87 2.70
N THR A 313 -6.56 6.20 2.90
CA THR A 313 -7.59 7.08 2.29
C THR A 313 -7.53 7.12 0.77
N GLY A 314 -6.34 7.06 0.18
CA GLY A 314 -6.19 6.96 -1.26
C GLY A 314 -6.68 5.63 -1.83
N ALA A 315 -6.48 4.54 -1.10
CA ALA A 315 -7.04 3.24 -1.47
C ALA A 315 -8.59 3.27 -1.47
N VAL A 316 -9.19 3.92 -0.46
CA VAL A 316 -10.66 4.08 -0.40
C VAL A 316 -11.18 4.93 -1.56
N MET A 317 -10.50 6.02 -1.93
CA MET A 317 -10.88 6.81 -3.10
C MET A 317 -10.81 5.97 -4.38
N MET A 318 -9.78 5.13 -4.51
CA MET A 318 -9.65 4.22 -5.65
C MET A 318 -10.78 3.19 -5.69
N PHE A 319 -11.25 2.68 -4.56
CA PHE A 319 -12.42 1.79 -4.52
C PHE A 319 -13.64 2.44 -5.18
N SER A 320 -13.92 3.71 -4.87
CA SER A 320 -15.02 4.45 -5.49
C SER A 320 -14.89 4.57 -7.00
N LEU A 321 -13.67 4.86 -7.48
CA LEU A 321 -13.41 4.96 -8.92
C LEU A 321 -13.53 3.60 -9.64
N LEU A 322 -13.09 2.53 -9.00
CA LEU A 322 -13.26 1.17 -9.51
C LEU A 322 -14.74 0.76 -9.55
N ASP A 323 -15.55 1.11 -8.53
CA ASP A 323 -16.99 0.85 -8.54
C ASP A 323 -17.69 1.58 -9.69
N ILE A 324 -17.30 2.83 -9.98
CA ILE A 324 -17.83 3.59 -11.13
C ILE A 324 -17.45 2.90 -12.45
N ALA A 325 -16.20 2.48 -12.60
CA ALA A 325 -15.75 1.76 -13.80
C ALA A 325 -16.46 0.41 -13.97
N MET A 326 -16.63 -0.34 -12.86
CA MET A 326 -17.38 -1.59 -12.84
C MET A 326 -18.83 -1.41 -13.30
N SER A 327 -19.51 -0.36 -12.84
CA SER A 327 -20.87 -0.07 -13.26
C SER A 327 -20.99 0.03 -14.80
N LEU A 328 -20.02 0.68 -15.46
CA LEU A 328 -20.01 0.75 -16.91
C LEU A 328 -19.67 -0.61 -17.55
N TYR A 329 -18.73 -1.37 -16.99
CA TYR A 329 -18.35 -2.70 -17.49
C TYR A 329 -19.51 -3.68 -17.45
N GLU A 330 -20.29 -3.67 -16.37
CA GLU A 330 -21.40 -4.62 -16.16
C GLU A 330 -22.69 -4.23 -16.89
N THR A 331 -22.99 -2.93 -16.98
CA THR A 331 -24.31 -2.44 -17.43
C THR A 331 -24.25 -1.55 -18.65
N GLY A 332 -23.05 -1.29 -19.20
CA GLY A 332 -22.87 -0.45 -20.38
C GLY A 332 -23.57 -1.05 -21.60
N ALA A 333 -24.31 -0.22 -22.34
CA ALA A 333 -24.91 -0.63 -23.61
C ALA A 333 -23.82 -1.06 -24.60
N THR A 334 -24.10 -2.09 -25.38
CA THR A 334 -23.20 -2.58 -26.44
C THR A 334 -23.46 -1.89 -27.79
N PHE A 335 -22.52 -1.98 -28.72
CA PHE A 335 -22.74 -1.55 -30.11
C PHE A 335 -23.93 -2.24 -30.73
N GLY A 336 -24.15 -3.53 -30.38
CA GLY A 336 -25.32 -4.27 -30.83
C GLY A 336 -26.67 -3.70 -30.34
N ASP A 337 -26.72 -3.19 -29.10
CA ASP A 337 -27.90 -2.52 -28.56
C ASP A 337 -28.22 -1.22 -29.32
N PHE A 338 -27.20 -0.51 -29.77
CA PHE A 338 -27.38 0.69 -30.61
C PHE A 338 -27.53 0.41 -32.07
N LYS A 339 -27.41 -0.87 -32.52
CA LYS A 339 -27.49 -1.28 -33.94
C LYS A 339 -26.47 -0.54 -34.82
N ILE A 340 -25.28 -0.36 -34.33
CA ILE A 340 -24.12 0.25 -35.03
C ILE A 340 -22.94 -0.73 -35.04
N GLU A 341 -22.03 -0.57 -36.00
CA GLU A 341 -20.83 -1.41 -36.10
C GLU A 341 -19.84 -1.14 -34.96
N GLU A 342 -19.19 -2.19 -34.49
CA GLU A 342 -18.11 -2.10 -33.52
C GLU A 342 -16.88 -1.41 -34.12
N TYR A 343 -16.10 -0.71 -33.30
CA TYR A 343 -14.83 -0.16 -33.72
C TYR A 343 -13.77 -1.26 -33.88
N HIS A 344 -12.90 -1.12 -34.86
CA HIS A 344 -11.79 -2.04 -35.10
C HIS A 344 -10.49 -1.48 -34.51
N ARG A 345 -9.69 -2.33 -33.89
CA ARG A 345 -8.31 -2.00 -33.48
C ARG A 345 -7.41 -2.18 -34.72
N PHE A 346 -6.55 -1.18 -35.00
CA PHE A 346 -5.61 -1.16 -36.11
C PHE A 346 -4.20 -1.48 -35.61
#